data_abe991dcb4a6e600b678dc431a04c31f
#
_entry.id   abe991dcb4a6e600b678dc431a04c31f
#
_cell.length_a   1.000
_cell.length_b   1.000
_cell.length_c   1.000
_cell.angle_alpha   90.00
_cell.angle_beta   90.00
_cell.angle_gamma   90.00
#
_symmetry.space_group_name_H-M   'P 1'
#
loop_
_entity.id
_entity.type
_entity.pdbx_description
1 polymer ?
#
loop_
_entity_poly.entity_id
_entity_poly.type
_entity_poly.pdbx_seq_one_letter_code
_entity_poly.pdbx_strand_id
1 'polypeptide(L)'
;MDSAKRKKTQELFIKDKVNIITATIAFGMGIDKPNIRLVVHYTFPKSLEGYYQEVGRAGRDGLPAECVMFYTYADMRKHEYFLNDITDENLKRQIERKLREVIEYTELNSCRRKYLLEYFGEKYESENCGGCDSCLAKKETFDATIVTQKILSAIIRTGACFGANYIIDVLKGKNTKQIRERRHNALSVYGIVEDFSDGQLKEIIKSLMSVGILAKAPGDYPILIITNKGKIFLNKKEKLELPKLMEDNFDDELKVKGDFNCDEILFDKLRALQKKIAEKLNIPPFVIFSDVSLREMAYYFPVDENSFLKITGAGEQKVKIFGNEFYRK
;
A
#
# COMPACT_ATOMS: atom_id res chain seq x y z
N MET A 1 4.88 -8.28 -27.58
CA MET A 1 5.60 -9.56 -27.27
C MET A 1 4.76 -10.70 -27.83
N ASP A 2 5.39 -11.60 -28.59
CA ASP A 2 4.75 -12.76 -29.21
C ASP A 2 4.19 -13.75 -28.15
N SER A 3 3.12 -14.48 -28.50
CA SER A 3 2.42 -15.43 -27.60
C SER A 3 3.35 -16.52 -27.09
N ALA A 4 4.20 -17.09 -27.96
CA ALA A 4 5.16 -18.12 -27.59
C ALA A 4 6.20 -17.62 -26.58
N LYS A 5 6.69 -16.40 -26.75
CA LYS A 5 7.63 -15.77 -25.83
C LYS A 5 6.98 -15.46 -24.47
N ARG A 6 5.69 -15.07 -24.45
CA ARG A 6 4.94 -14.87 -23.19
C ARG A 6 4.82 -16.16 -22.41
N LYS A 7 4.41 -17.25 -23.07
CA LYS A 7 4.29 -18.58 -22.46
C LYS A 7 5.62 -19.07 -21.88
N LYS A 8 6.71 -18.96 -22.66
CA LYS A 8 8.07 -19.32 -22.20
C LYS A 8 8.50 -18.52 -20.98
N THR A 9 8.26 -17.19 -20.96
CA THR A 9 8.61 -16.34 -19.80
C THR A 9 7.80 -16.72 -18.56
N GLN A 10 6.51 -17.04 -18.73
CA GLN A 10 5.67 -17.53 -17.65
C GLN A 10 6.15 -18.86 -17.09
N GLU A 11 6.53 -19.82 -17.94
CA GLU A 11 7.09 -21.11 -17.52
C GLU A 11 8.40 -20.93 -16.74
N LEU A 12 9.29 -20.04 -17.19
CA LEU A 12 10.54 -19.74 -16.48
C LEU A 12 10.27 -19.15 -15.09
N PHE A 13 9.27 -18.27 -14.95
CA PHE A 13 8.88 -17.73 -13.66
C PHE A 13 8.25 -18.78 -12.73
N ILE A 14 7.37 -19.64 -13.25
CA ILE A 14 6.75 -20.71 -12.46
C ILE A 14 7.81 -21.73 -11.99
N LYS A 15 8.83 -22.00 -12.81
CA LYS A 15 9.93 -22.93 -12.49
C LYS A 15 11.08 -22.29 -11.69
N ASP A 16 10.89 -21.08 -11.14
CA ASP A 16 11.93 -20.33 -10.41
C ASP A 16 13.26 -20.11 -11.17
N LYS A 17 13.19 -20.13 -12.51
CA LYS A 17 14.34 -19.79 -13.36
C LYS A 17 14.57 -18.29 -13.50
N VAL A 18 13.52 -17.51 -13.24
CA VAL A 18 13.56 -16.05 -13.11
C VAL A 18 12.82 -15.66 -11.83
N ASN A 19 13.37 -14.72 -11.09
CA ASN A 19 12.83 -14.29 -9.80
C ASN A 19 11.84 -13.11 -9.94
N ILE A 20 11.94 -12.35 -11.01
CA ILE A 20 11.13 -11.14 -11.22
C ILE A 20 10.46 -11.22 -12.59
N ILE A 21 9.20 -10.87 -12.63
CA ILE A 21 8.45 -10.72 -13.85
C ILE A 21 7.70 -9.41 -13.87
N THR A 22 7.75 -8.71 -15.00
CA THR A 22 6.92 -7.52 -15.25
C THR A 22 5.81 -7.89 -16.21
N ALA A 23 4.59 -7.56 -15.87
CA ALA A 23 3.43 -7.99 -16.62
C ALA A 23 2.30 -6.95 -16.59
N THR A 24 1.37 -7.07 -17.52
CA THR A 24 0.09 -6.37 -17.48
C THR A 24 -0.96 -7.22 -16.74
N ILE A 25 -2.11 -6.64 -16.43
CA ILE A 25 -3.25 -7.27 -15.75
C ILE A 25 -3.56 -8.68 -16.28
N ALA A 26 -3.48 -8.88 -17.60
CA ALA A 26 -3.76 -10.15 -18.26
C ALA A 26 -2.81 -11.31 -17.88
N PHE A 27 -1.62 -11.01 -17.38
CA PHE A 27 -0.67 -12.04 -16.94
C PHE A 27 -1.16 -12.82 -15.72
N GLY A 28 -1.98 -12.19 -14.92
CA GLY A 28 -2.43 -12.78 -13.66
C GLY A 28 -3.45 -13.91 -13.79
N MET A 29 -4.24 -13.97 -14.85
CA MET A 29 -5.24 -15.03 -15.00
C MET A 29 -4.58 -16.38 -15.24
N GLY A 30 -4.72 -17.32 -14.27
CA GLY A 30 -4.19 -18.68 -14.38
C GLY A 30 -2.79 -18.92 -13.79
N ILE A 31 -2.16 -17.95 -13.11
CA ILE A 31 -0.93 -18.19 -12.37
C ILE A 31 -1.27 -18.61 -10.95
N ASP A 32 -0.94 -19.86 -10.63
CA ASP A 32 -1.03 -20.43 -9.30
C ASP A 32 0.38 -20.78 -8.78
N LYS A 33 1.18 -19.73 -8.50
CA LYS A 33 2.49 -19.84 -7.88
C LYS A 33 2.36 -19.41 -6.42
N PRO A 34 2.52 -20.34 -5.46
CA PRO A 34 2.23 -20.05 -4.05
C PRO A 34 3.26 -19.13 -3.39
N ASN A 35 4.52 -19.17 -3.84
CA ASN A 35 5.64 -18.49 -3.20
C ASN A 35 5.98 -17.12 -3.82
N ILE A 36 4.96 -16.34 -4.22
CA ILE A 36 5.17 -14.95 -4.62
C ILE A 36 5.30 -14.12 -3.33
N ARG A 37 6.47 -13.50 -3.12
CA ARG A 37 6.79 -12.71 -1.91
C ARG A 37 6.52 -11.23 -2.07
N LEU A 38 6.49 -10.72 -3.30
CA LEU A 38 6.32 -9.30 -3.56
C LEU A 38 5.44 -9.08 -4.79
N VAL A 39 4.41 -8.24 -4.63
CA VAL A 39 3.60 -7.72 -5.73
C VAL A 39 3.73 -6.19 -5.75
N VAL A 40 4.21 -5.64 -6.87
CA VAL A 40 4.42 -4.20 -7.03
C VAL A 40 3.49 -3.65 -8.11
N HIS A 41 2.61 -2.76 -7.74
CA HIS A 41 1.83 -1.95 -8.68
C HIS A 41 2.62 -0.69 -9.03
N TYR A 42 3.30 -0.72 -10.17
CA TYR A 42 3.98 0.45 -10.72
C TYR A 42 3.01 1.42 -11.40
N THR A 43 1.89 0.89 -11.89
CA THR A 43 0.79 1.67 -12.44
C THR A 43 -0.42 1.55 -11.54
N PHE A 44 -1.15 2.64 -11.39
CA PHE A 44 -2.36 2.73 -10.58
C PHE A 44 -3.45 1.77 -11.10
N PRO A 45 -4.04 0.92 -10.26
CA PRO A 45 -5.08 -0.02 -10.66
C PRO A 45 -6.39 0.73 -10.98
N LYS A 46 -7.19 0.17 -11.88
CA LYS A 46 -8.43 0.79 -12.34
C LYS A 46 -9.60 0.63 -11.36
N SER A 47 -9.50 -0.33 -10.44
CA SER A 47 -10.52 -0.59 -9.41
C SER A 47 -9.93 -1.35 -8.23
N LEU A 48 -10.61 -1.33 -7.08
CA LEU A 48 -10.21 -2.10 -5.89
C LEU A 48 -10.34 -3.61 -6.12
N GLU A 49 -11.30 -4.05 -6.91
CA GLU A 49 -11.48 -5.46 -7.25
C GLU A 49 -10.28 -5.98 -8.06
N GLY A 50 -9.83 -5.19 -9.05
CA GLY A 50 -8.63 -5.50 -9.83
C GLY A 50 -7.39 -5.56 -8.94
N TYR A 51 -7.20 -4.56 -8.09
CA TYR A 51 -6.12 -4.53 -7.11
C TYR A 51 -6.15 -5.75 -6.20
N TYR A 52 -7.31 -6.09 -5.62
CA TYR A 52 -7.46 -7.23 -4.71
C TYR A 52 -7.12 -8.57 -5.40
N GLN A 53 -7.58 -8.76 -6.63
CA GLN A 53 -7.24 -9.96 -7.43
C GLN A 53 -5.74 -10.09 -7.71
N GLU A 54 -5.04 -8.98 -7.89
CA GLU A 54 -3.62 -8.95 -8.18
C GLU A 54 -2.77 -9.17 -6.92
N VAL A 55 -3.08 -8.49 -5.81
CA VAL A 55 -2.39 -8.69 -4.53
C VAL A 55 -2.72 -10.06 -3.90
N GLY A 56 -3.90 -10.62 -4.16
CA GLY A 56 -4.29 -11.96 -3.73
C GLY A 56 -3.46 -13.11 -4.32
N ARG A 57 -2.46 -12.81 -5.15
CA ARG A 57 -1.47 -13.78 -5.63
C ARG A 57 -0.27 -13.90 -4.70
N ALA A 58 -0.04 -12.91 -3.86
CA ALA A 58 1.06 -12.91 -2.92
C ALA A 58 0.77 -13.83 -1.73
N GLY A 59 1.77 -14.61 -1.30
CA GLY A 59 1.71 -15.39 -0.06
C GLY A 59 0.65 -16.48 -0.02
N ARG A 60 0.28 -17.09 -1.14
CA ARG A 60 -0.72 -18.17 -1.18
C ARG A 60 -0.33 -19.42 -0.37
N ASP A 61 0.93 -19.54 -0.02
CA ASP A 61 1.46 -20.59 0.85
C ASP A 61 1.34 -20.23 2.34
N GLY A 62 0.76 -19.08 2.68
CA GLY A 62 0.59 -18.60 4.05
C GLY A 62 1.81 -17.91 4.65
N LEU A 63 2.95 -17.86 3.93
CA LEU A 63 4.09 -17.08 4.37
C LEU A 63 3.90 -15.58 4.11
N PRO A 64 4.58 -14.73 4.89
CA PRO A 64 4.55 -13.29 4.70
C PRO A 64 4.90 -12.90 3.26
N ALA A 65 4.13 -11.96 2.74
CA ALA A 65 4.34 -11.38 1.42
C ALA A 65 3.98 -9.91 1.45
N GLU A 66 4.64 -9.13 0.64
CA GLU A 66 4.51 -7.69 0.59
C GLU A 66 3.77 -7.25 -0.68
N CYS A 67 2.90 -6.26 -0.54
CA CYS A 67 2.19 -5.66 -1.65
C CYS A 67 2.42 -4.15 -1.63
N VAL A 68 3.11 -3.64 -2.65
CA VAL A 68 3.49 -2.23 -2.77
C VAL A 68 2.72 -1.60 -3.92
N MET A 69 2.17 -0.42 -3.72
CA MET A 69 1.55 0.36 -4.77
C MET A 69 2.15 1.77 -4.80
N PHE A 70 2.71 2.13 -5.95
CA PHE A 70 3.10 3.51 -6.23
C PHE A 70 1.89 4.30 -6.71
N TYR A 71 1.68 5.46 -6.11
CA TYR A 71 0.59 6.36 -6.45
C TYR A 71 1.08 7.80 -6.49
N THR A 72 0.70 8.49 -7.56
CA THR A 72 0.86 9.94 -7.68
C THR A 72 -0.43 10.55 -8.20
N TYR A 73 -0.68 11.82 -7.88
CA TYR A 73 -1.83 12.54 -8.44
C TYR A 73 -1.83 12.59 -9.98
N ALA A 74 -0.63 12.54 -10.60
CA ALA A 74 -0.50 12.49 -12.06
C ALA A 74 -1.09 11.20 -12.67
N ASP A 75 -1.11 10.11 -11.91
CA ASP A 75 -1.69 8.85 -12.39
C ASP A 75 -3.22 8.94 -12.50
N MET A 76 -3.87 9.64 -11.56
CA MET A 76 -5.29 9.96 -11.65
C MET A 76 -5.62 10.75 -12.93
N ARG A 77 -4.83 11.78 -13.23
CA ARG A 77 -5.02 12.62 -14.43
C ARG A 77 -4.89 11.84 -15.74
N LYS A 78 -4.02 10.83 -15.78
CA LYS A 78 -3.93 9.93 -16.95
C LYS A 78 -5.23 9.14 -17.15
N HIS A 79 -5.82 8.64 -16.07
CA HIS A 79 -7.09 7.91 -16.15
C HIS A 79 -8.25 8.83 -16.55
N GLU A 80 -8.30 10.05 -16.03
CA GLU A 80 -9.30 11.06 -16.45
C GLU A 80 -9.21 11.36 -17.95
N TYR A 81 -8.00 11.42 -18.53
CA TYR A 81 -7.82 11.62 -19.95
C TYR A 81 -8.49 10.51 -20.78
N PHE A 82 -8.33 9.24 -20.38
CA PHE A 82 -8.97 8.12 -21.08
C PHE A 82 -10.50 8.08 -20.88
N LEU A 83 -11.04 8.70 -19.84
CA LEU A 83 -12.48 8.81 -19.64
C LEU A 83 -13.15 9.77 -20.62
N ASN A 84 -12.40 10.71 -21.19
CA ASN A 84 -12.97 11.64 -22.18
C ASN A 84 -13.34 10.97 -23.51
N ASP A 85 -12.73 9.82 -23.82
CA ASP A 85 -13.05 9.04 -25.02
C ASP A 85 -14.30 8.16 -24.87
N ILE A 86 -14.87 8.07 -23.65
CA ILE A 86 -16.04 7.26 -23.37
C ILE A 86 -17.32 8.08 -23.63
N THR A 87 -18.10 7.63 -24.58
CA THR A 87 -19.37 8.29 -24.99
C THR A 87 -20.56 7.90 -24.12
N ASP A 88 -20.52 6.72 -23.46
CA ASP A 88 -21.56 6.27 -22.53
C ASP A 88 -21.36 6.91 -21.15
N GLU A 89 -22.23 7.87 -20.83
CA GLU A 89 -22.19 8.60 -19.55
C GLU A 89 -22.40 7.71 -18.32
N ASN A 90 -23.17 6.61 -18.43
CA ASN A 90 -23.36 5.70 -17.30
C ASN A 90 -22.09 4.88 -17.05
N LEU A 91 -21.47 4.37 -18.10
CA LEU A 91 -20.18 3.67 -18.01
C LEU A 91 -19.08 4.60 -17.47
N LYS A 92 -19.02 5.83 -17.95
CA LYS A 92 -18.09 6.84 -17.47
C LYS A 92 -18.21 7.08 -15.97
N ARG A 93 -19.43 7.31 -15.46
CA ARG A 93 -19.68 7.51 -14.02
C ARG A 93 -19.30 6.29 -13.18
N GLN A 94 -19.52 5.06 -13.69
CA GLN A 94 -19.12 3.84 -13.00
C GLN A 94 -17.59 3.75 -12.88
N ILE A 95 -16.85 4.04 -13.94
CA ILE A 95 -15.37 4.00 -13.93
C ILE A 95 -14.83 5.10 -13.02
N GLU A 96 -15.37 6.32 -13.07
CA GLU A 96 -14.99 7.42 -12.19
C GLU A 96 -15.21 7.09 -10.71
N ARG A 97 -16.31 6.41 -10.38
CA ARG A 97 -16.56 5.95 -9.01
C ARG A 97 -15.51 4.95 -8.58
N LYS A 98 -15.21 3.93 -9.39
CA LYS A 98 -14.19 2.93 -9.08
C LYS A 98 -12.80 3.53 -8.91
N LEU A 99 -12.43 4.50 -9.73
CA LEU A 99 -11.17 5.24 -9.59
C LEU A 99 -11.13 6.02 -8.27
N ARG A 100 -12.22 6.68 -7.89
CA ARG A 100 -12.31 7.39 -6.60
C ARG A 100 -12.14 6.45 -5.41
N GLU A 101 -12.74 5.26 -5.44
CA GLU A 101 -12.59 4.24 -4.40
C GLU A 101 -11.12 3.81 -4.24
N VAL A 102 -10.37 3.64 -5.34
CA VAL A 102 -8.93 3.34 -5.26
C VAL A 102 -8.14 4.52 -4.69
N ILE A 103 -8.47 5.76 -5.09
CA ILE A 103 -7.81 6.96 -4.54
C ILE A 103 -8.05 7.06 -3.02
N GLU A 104 -9.29 6.87 -2.58
CA GLU A 104 -9.64 6.84 -1.15
C GLU A 104 -8.82 5.79 -0.41
N TYR A 105 -8.67 4.60 -0.98
CA TYR A 105 -7.84 3.54 -0.43
C TYR A 105 -6.36 3.95 -0.31
N THR A 106 -5.81 4.63 -1.31
CA THR A 106 -4.39 5.07 -1.27
C THR A 106 -4.15 6.19 -0.27
N GLU A 107 -5.15 7.02 -0.01
CA GLU A 107 -5.07 8.16 0.91
C GLU A 107 -5.51 7.81 2.35
N LEU A 108 -5.81 6.54 2.65
CA LEU A 108 -6.24 6.11 3.99
C LEU A 108 -5.16 6.32 5.06
N ASN A 109 -5.60 6.90 6.19
CA ASN A 109 -4.84 6.95 7.44
C ASN A 109 -5.28 5.87 8.45
N SER A 110 -6.21 4.99 8.05
CA SER A 110 -6.73 3.86 8.81
C SER A 110 -6.22 2.53 8.26
N CYS A 111 -6.59 1.43 8.89
CA CYS A 111 -6.16 0.10 8.47
C CYS A 111 -6.60 -0.24 7.04
N ARG A 112 -5.65 -0.44 6.14
CA ARG A 112 -5.93 -0.79 4.73
C ARG A 112 -6.60 -2.14 4.58
N ARG A 113 -6.25 -3.13 5.43
CA ARG A 113 -6.89 -4.46 5.38
C ARG A 113 -8.34 -4.38 5.80
N LYS A 114 -8.66 -3.63 6.86
CA LYS A 114 -10.04 -3.41 7.30
C LYS A 114 -10.87 -2.80 6.17
N TYR A 115 -10.38 -1.73 5.55
CA TYR A 115 -11.08 -1.08 4.44
C TYR A 115 -11.37 -2.03 3.27
N LEU A 116 -10.37 -2.83 2.84
CA LEU A 116 -10.57 -3.79 1.75
C LEU A 116 -11.58 -4.87 2.10
N LEU A 117 -11.51 -5.46 3.28
CA LEU A 117 -12.44 -6.51 3.70
C LEU A 117 -13.87 -5.97 3.81
N GLU A 118 -14.05 -4.79 4.41
CA GLU A 118 -15.35 -4.12 4.50
C GLU A 118 -15.91 -3.74 3.11
N TYR A 119 -15.05 -3.34 2.18
CA TYR A 119 -15.44 -3.09 0.78
C TYR A 119 -16.07 -4.33 0.12
N PHE A 120 -15.56 -5.52 0.42
CA PHE A 120 -16.10 -6.80 -0.06
C PHE A 120 -17.21 -7.37 0.83
N GLY A 121 -17.68 -6.63 1.84
CA GLY A 121 -18.75 -7.02 2.73
C GLY A 121 -18.35 -7.93 3.88
N GLU A 122 -17.03 -8.14 4.09
CA GLU A 122 -16.50 -8.89 5.22
C GLU A 122 -16.29 -7.97 6.43
N LYS A 123 -16.88 -8.32 7.57
CA LYS A 123 -16.71 -7.56 8.80
C LYS A 123 -15.35 -7.85 9.42
N TYR A 124 -14.54 -6.81 9.61
CA TYR A 124 -13.24 -6.91 10.27
C TYR A 124 -13.25 -6.17 11.61
N GLU A 125 -13.16 -6.93 12.71
CA GLU A 125 -13.35 -6.37 14.06
C GLU A 125 -12.14 -5.60 14.60
N SER A 126 -10.92 -5.91 14.11
CA SER A 126 -9.71 -5.25 14.59
C SER A 126 -9.46 -3.92 13.88
N GLU A 127 -9.14 -2.89 14.66
CA GLU A 127 -8.72 -1.58 14.13
C GLU A 127 -7.27 -1.58 13.59
N ASN A 128 -6.47 -2.61 13.96
CA ASN A 128 -5.06 -2.74 13.58
C ASN A 128 -4.79 -4.16 13.08
N CYS A 129 -4.37 -4.29 11.81
CA CYS A 129 -4.04 -5.58 11.22
C CYS A 129 -2.59 -6.04 11.47
N GLY A 130 -1.75 -5.21 12.05
CA GLY A 130 -0.34 -5.50 12.32
C GLY A 130 0.54 -5.72 11.08
N GLY A 131 0.06 -5.40 9.88
CA GLY A 131 0.77 -5.73 8.64
C GLY A 131 0.65 -4.71 7.51
N CYS A 132 -0.20 -3.68 7.58
CA CYS A 132 -0.23 -2.62 6.57
C CYS A 132 0.59 -1.40 7.04
N ASP A 133 1.02 -0.58 6.10
CA ASP A 133 1.78 0.65 6.35
C ASP A 133 1.13 1.55 7.41
N SER A 134 -0.19 1.79 7.31
CA SER A 134 -0.93 2.61 8.29
C SER A 134 -0.94 2.00 9.70
N CYS A 135 -0.87 0.67 9.83
CA CYS A 135 -0.84 -0.01 11.12
C CYS A 135 0.57 -0.16 11.69
N LEU A 136 1.57 -0.31 10.82
CA LEU A 136 2.99 -0.45 11.18
C LEU A 136 3.65 0.91 11.45
N ALA A 137 3.13 1.98 10.85
CA ALA A 137 3.63 3.33 11.12
C ALA A 137 3.66 3.58 12.62
N LYS A 138 4.84 3.90 13.15
CA LYS A 138 4.97 4.40 14.53
C LYS A 138 4.09 5.64 14.62
N LYS A 139 3.05 5.59 15.44
CA LYS A 139 2.16 6.74 15.70
C LYS A 139 2.86 7.73 16.65
N GLU A 140 4.06 8.17 16.28
CA GLU A 140 4.61 9.36 16.90
C GLU A 140 3.68 10.52 16.56
N THR A 141 3.23 11.23 17.56
CA THR A 141 2.40 12.42 17.38
C THR A 141 3.22 13.67 17.62
N PHE A 142 2.81 14.77 17.03
CA PHE A 142 3.33 16.09 17.34
C PHE A 142 2.20 17.04 17.66
N ASP A 143 2.50 18.07 18.44
CA ASP A 143 1.52 19.10 18.76
C ASP A 143 1.25 19.99 17.53
N ALA A 144 0.13 19.71 16.87
CA ALA A 144 -0.32 20.43 15.70
C ALA A 144 -1.27 21.62 16.03
N THR A 145 -1.44 21.96 17.30
CA THR A 145 -2.42 22.97 17.74
C THR A 145 -2.21 24.31 17.03
N ILE A 146 -0.99 24.85 17.07
CA ILE A 146 -0.68 26.17 16.51
C ILE A 146 -0.78 26.18 14.98
N VAL A 147 -0.19 25.18 14.31
CA VAL A 147 -0.24 25.11 12.83
C VAL A 147 -1.68 24.93 12.35
N THR A 148 -2.50 24.18 13.07
CA THR A 148 -3.93 24.01 12.76
C THR A 148 -4.67 25.34 12.89
N GLN A 149 -4.45 26.10 13.96
CA GLN A 149 -5.05 27.43 14.14
C GLN A 149 -4.63 28.38 13.00
N LYS A 150 -3.38 28.37 12.58
CA LYS A 150 -2.88 29.15 11.44
C LYS A 150 -3.59 28.77 10.14
N ILE A 151 -3.74 27.47 9.86
CA ILE A 151 -4.43 26.96 8.66
C ILE A 151 -5.90 27.38 8.66
N LEU A 152 -6.62 27.13 9.76
CA LEU A 152 -8.04 27.49 9.87
C LEU A 152 -8.25 29.02 9.75
N SER A 153 -7.38 29.82 10.38
CA SER A 153 -7.40 31.27 10.27
C SER A 153 -7.16 31.75 8.84
N ALA A 154 -6.24 31.11 8.11
CA ALA A 154 -6.00 31.43 6.69
C ALA A 154 -7.23 31.11 5.83
N ILE A 155 -7.87 29.97 6.03
CA ILE A 155 -9.12 29.61 5.33
C ILE A 155 -10.20 30.68 5.57
N ILE A 156 -10.43 31.09 6.81
CA ILE A 156 -11.44 32.10 7.15
C ILE A 156 -11.11 33.45 6.50
N ARG A 157 -9.87 33.93 6.67
CA ARG A 157 -9.46 35.25 6.20
C ARG A 157 -9.37 35.38 4.69
N THR A 158 -9.19 34.27 3.98
CA THR A 158 -9.24 34.22 2.51
C THR A 158 -10.65 34.01 1.95
N GLY A 159 -11.68 33.93 2.79
CA GLY A 159 -13.09 33.84 2.40
C GLY A 159 -13.59 32.42 2.18
N ALA A 160 -12.87 31.39 2.63
CA ALA A 160 -13.26 29.95 2.56
C ALA A 160 -13.66 29.46 1.16
N CYS A 161 -13.00 29.94 0.11
CA CYS A 161 -13.29 29.62 -1.29
C CYS A 161 -12.08 29.11 -2.06
N PHE A 162 -11.04 28.64 -1.37
CA PHE A 162 -9.79 28.18 -1.97
C PHE A 162 -9.43 26.76 -1.57
N GLY A 163 -8.66 26.09 -2.48
CA GLY A 163 -8.10 24.77 -2.22
C GLY A 163 -6.81 24.83 -1.41
N ALA A 164 -6.32 23.63 -1.02
CA ALA A 164 -5.16 23.48 -0.14
C ALA A 164 -3.90 24.20 -0.65
N ASN A 165 -3.58 24.08 -1.94
CA ASN A 165 -2.38 24.70 -2.50
C ASN A 165 -2.39 26.24 -2.32
N TYR A 166 -3.52 26.89 -2.55
CA TYR A 166 -3.64 28.33 -2.38
C TYR A 166 -3.49 28.76 -0.92
N ILE A 167 -4.10 28.04 0.00
CA ILE A 167 -3.97 28.30 1.45
C ILE A 167 -2.51 28.15 1.89
N ILE A 168 -1.81 27.11 1.39
CA ILE A 168 -0.38 26.90 1.65
C ILE A 168 0.45 28.06 1.10
N ASP A 169 0.17 28.52 -0.12
CA ASP A 169 0.88 29.65 -0.73
C ASP A 169 0.72 30.94 0.08
N VAL A 170 -0.47 31.20 0.62
CA VAL A 170 -0.71 32.33 1.55
C VAL A 170 0.07 32.17 2.84
N LEU A 171 0.01 31.00 3.48
CA LEU A 171 0.71 30.70 4.74
C LEU A 171 2.24 30.78 4.61
N LYS A 172 2.77 30.42 3.44
CA LYS A 172 4.20 30.49 3.11
C LYS A 172 4.67 31.84 2.60
N GLY A 173 3.75 32.79 2.43
CA GLY A 173 4.09 34.12 1.93
C GLY A 173 4.53 34.16 0.47
N LYS A 174 4.02 33.24 -0.37
CA LYS A 174 4.40 33.21 -1.80
C LYS A 174 3.77 34.34 -2.58
N ASN A 175 4.59 35.03 -3.36
CA ASN A 175 4.16 36.18 -4.14
C ASN A 175 3.58 35.78 -5.51
N THR A 176 2.43 35.09 -5.53
CA THR A 176 1.74 34.69 -6.76
C THR A 176 0.85 35.84 -7.30
N LYS A 177 0.60 35.82 -8.62
CA LYS A 177 -0.31 36.79 -9.27
C LYS A 177 -1.69 36.82 -8.60
N GLN A 178 -2.23 35.65 -8.31
CA GLN A 178 -3.56 35.49 -7.70
C GLN A 178 -3.64 36.06 -6.27
N ILE A 179 -2.58 35.89 -5.45
CA ILE A 179 -2.51 36.46 -4.10
C ILE A 179 -2.46 37.98 -4.14
N ARG A 180 -1.70 38.57 -5.09
CA ARG A 180 -1.61 40.03 -5.25
C ARG A 180 -2.94 40.66 -5.71
N GLU A 181 -3.56 40.11 -6.73
CA GLU A 181 -4.83 40.59 -7.26
C GLU A 181 -5.93 40.60 -6.20
N ARG A 182 -5.92 39.60 -5.29
CA ARG A 182 -6.89 39.51 -4.19
C ARG A 182 -6.45 40.23 -2.93
N ARG A 183 -5.28 40.85 -2.93
CA ARG A 183 -4.67 41.56 -1.78
C ARG A 183 -4.49 40.66 -0.54
N HIS A 184 -4.33 39.32 -0.74
CA HIS A 184 -4.13 38.40 0.38
C HIS A 184 -2.72 38.46 0.95
N ASN A 185 -1.78 39.12 0.29
CA ASN A 185 -0.47 39.49 0.82
C ASN A 185 -0.53 40.53 1.96
N ALA A 186 -1.68 41.22 2.11
CA ALA A 186 -1.91 42.15 3.24
C ALA A 186 -2.58 41.49 4.44
N LEU A 187 -2.97 40.24 4.37
CA LEU A 187 -3.60 39.52 5.49
C LEU A 187 -2.56 39.17 6.56
N SER A 188 -3.00 39.24 7.82
CA SER A 188 -2.16 38.87 8.98
C SER A 188 -1.74 37.40 9.02
N VAL A 189 -2.28 36.56 8.13
CA VAL A 189 -1.96 35.14 7.95
C VAL A 189 -0.98 34.90 6.81
N TYR A 190 -0.53 35.94 6.13
CA TYR A 190 0.42 35.82 5.04
C TYR A 190 1.85 35.63 5.56
N GLY A 191 2.51 34.53 5.14
CA GLY A 191 3.89 34.25 5.49
C GLY A 191 4.13 33.83 6.96
N ILE A 192 3.09 33.42 7.70
CA ILE A 192 3.23 33.13 9.14
C ILE A 192 3.69 31.70 9.45
N VAL A 193 3.87 30.86 8.43
CA VAL A 193 4.34 29.46 8.63
C VAL A 193 5.69 29.26 7.97
N GLU A 194 6.74 29.27 8.75
CA GLU A 194 8.13 29.05 8.32
C GLU A 194 8.58 27.61 8.61
N ASP A 195 8.10 27.02 9.70
CA ASP A 195 8.58 25.77 10.30
C ASP A 195 8.22 24.50 9.52
N PHE A 196 7.30 24.57 8.54
CA PHE A 196 6.84 23.43 7.76
C PHE A 196 7.06 23.64 6.27
N SER A 197 7.50 22.61 5.55
CA SER A 197 7.56 22.62 4.09
C SER A 197 6.14 22.58 3.47
N ASP A 198 6.04 22.88 2.17
CA ASP A 198 4.77 22.78 1.44
C ASP A 198 4.19 21.36 1.48
N GLY A 199 5.06 20.34 1.36
CA GLY A 199 4.68 18.93 1.47
C GLY A 199 4.12 18.60 2.84
N GLN A 200 4.80 19.02 3.91
CA GLN A 200 4.35 18.84 5.29
C GLN A 200 3.00 19.54 5.55
N LEU A 201 2.79 20.75 5.06
CA LEU A 201 1.51 21.43 5.19
C LEU A 201 0.38 20.71 4.45
N LYS A 202 0.66 20.08 3.30
CA LYS A 202 -0.32 19.24 2.59
C LYS A 202 -0.71 18.02 3.43
N GLU A 203 0.26 17.34 4.04
CA GLU A 203 -0.01 16.18 4.91
C GLU A 203 -0.77 16.59 6.18
N ILE A 204 -0.44 17.74 6.79
CA ILE A 204 -1.22 18.28 7.92
C ILE A 204 -2.67 18.54 7.49
N ILE A 205 -2.92 19.18 6.35
CA ILE A 205 -4.28 19.41 5.84
C ILE A 205 -5.03 18.10 5.60
N LYS A 206 -4.38 17.07 5.03
CA LYS A 206 -4.97 15.73 4.89
C LYS A 206 -5.32 15.13 6.26
N SER A 207 -4.42 15.21 7.23
CA SER A 207 -4.66 14.73 8.60
C SER A 207 -5.82 15.47 9.26
N LEU A 208 -5.94 16.79 9.05
CA LEU A 208 -7.08 17.58 9.54
C LEU A 208 -8.40 17.16 8.88
N MET A 209 -8.39 16.74 7.63
CA MET A 209 -9.57 16.17 6.99
C MET A 209 -9.93 14.81 7.58
N SER A 210 -8.95 13.93 7.81
CA SER A 210 -9.20 12.60 8.38
C SER A 210 -9.75 12.65 9.82
N VAL A 211 -9.30 13.61 10.64
CA VAL A 211 -9.87 13.83 11.97
C VAL A 211 -11.16 14.67 11.96
N GLY A 212 -11.64 15.08 10.79
CA GLY A 212 -12.90 15.76 10.60
C GLY A 212 -12.91 17.24 11.01
N ILE A 213 -11.75 17.90 11.09
CA ILE A 213 -11.63 19.36 11.34
C ILE A 213 -11.86 20.16 10.06
N LEU A 214 -11.36 19.62 8.93
CA LEU A 214 -11.57 20.15 7.59
C LEU A 214 -12.38 19.16 6.75
N ALA A 215 -12.99 19.65 5.68
CA ALA A 215 -13.61 18.85 4.64
C ALA A 215 -13.38 19.50 3.27
N LYS A 216 -13.61 18.76 2.19
CA LYS A 216 -13.67 19.31 0.83
C LYS A 216 -15.12 19.66 0.52
N ALA A 217 -15.37 20.83 -0.06
CA ALA A 217 -16.69 21.15 -0.60
C ALA A 217 -17.01 20.25 -1.80
N PRO A 218 -18.27 19.85 -1.98
CA PRO A 218 -18.68 19.15 -3.19
C PRO A 218 -18.57 20.10 -4.39
N GLY A 219 -18.03 19.61 -5.52
CA GLY A 219 -17.86 20.39 -6.76
C GLY A 219 -16.57 20.03 -7.49
N ASP A 220 -16.40 20.61 -8.68
CA ASP A 220 -15.25 20.34 -9.58
C ASP A 220 -13.92 20.87 -9.04
N TYR A 221 -13.95 21.83 -8.12
CA TYR A 221 -12.76 22.40 -7.48
C TYR A 221 -12.70 22.01 -6.00
N PRO A 222 -11.59 21.44 -5.52
CA PRO A 222 -11.44 20.97 -4.14
C PRO A 222 -11.24 22.15 -3.16
N ILE A 223 -12.32 22.87 -2.84
CA ILE A 223 -12.31 23.96 -1.87
C ILE A 223 -12.26 23.38 -0.45
N LEU A 224 -11.41 23.95 0.42
CA LEU A 224 -11.36 23.58 1.82
C LEU A 224 -12.45 24.30 2.62
N ILE A 225 -13.21 23.52 3.38
CA ILE A 225 -14.23 24.04 4.31
C ILE A 225 -13.93 23.61 5.74
N ILE A 226 -14.21 24.49 6.69
CA ILE A 226 -14.08 24.21 8.13
C ILE A 226 -15.37 23.56 8.61
N THR A 227 -15.27 22.38 9.18
CA THR A 227 -16.42 21.65 9.74
C THR A 227 -16.88 22.26 11.08
N ASN A 228 -18.01 21.78 11.60
CA ASN A 228 -18.43 22.17 12.95
C ASN A 228 -17.38 21.81 14.02
N LYS A 229 -16.70 20.67 13.87
CA LYS A 229 -15.60 20.25 14.76
C LYS A 229 -14.43 21.24 14.69
N GLY A 230 -14.08 21.71 13.48
CA GLY A 230 -13.04 22.72 13.29
C GLY A 230 -13.39 24.08 13.93
N LYS A 231 -14.66 24.50 13.86
CA LYS A 231 -15.14 25.73 14.54
C LYS A 231 -15.05 25.59 16.06
N ILE A 232 -15.43 24.44 16.61
CA ILE A 232 -15.33 24.13 18.04
C ILE A 232 -13.88 24.18 18.50
N PHE A 233 -12.96 23.56 17.73
CA PHE A 233 -11.52 23.57 18.00
C PHE A 233 -10.95 25.00 18.10
N LEU A 234 -11.31 25.89 17.18
CA LEU A 234 -10.86 27.27 17.22
C LEU A 234 -11.34 28.02 18.49
N ASN A 235 -12.56 27.72 18.94
CA ASN A 235 -13.15 28.39 20.12
C ASN A 235 -12.61 27.87 21.45
N LYS A 236 -12.41 26.52 21.55
CA LYS A 236 -12.02 25.87 22.80
C LYS A 236 -10.52 25.85 23.08
N LYS A 237 -9.68 26.12 22.06
CA LYS A 237 -8.20 26.06 22.15
C LYS A 237 -7.68 24.74 22.72
N GLU A 238 -8.36 23.64 22.43
CA GLU A 238 -7.95 22.30 22.85
C GLU A 238 -6.63 21.92 22.17
N LYS A 239 -5.79 21.13 22.85
CA LYS A 239 -4.57 20.56 22.27
C LYS A 239 -4.96 19.58 21.17
N LEU A 240 -4.28 19.66 20.03
CA LEU A 240 -4.45 18.74 18.91
C LEU A 240 -3.14 18.04 18.60
N GLU A 241 -3.13 16.73 18.74
CA GLU A 241 -2.02 15.90 18.32
C GLU A 241 -2.35 15.28 16.97
N LEU A 242 -1.44 15.40 16.01
CA LEU A 242 -1.50 14.74 14.71
C LEU A 242 -0.32 13.77 14.58
N PRO A 243 -0.45 12.74 13.74
CA PRO A 243 0.69 11.87 13.40
C PRO A 243 1.87 12.70 12.93
N LYS A 244 3.07 12.37 13.43
CA LYS A 244 4.31 13.02 13.00
C LYS A 244 4.48 12.79 11.51
N LEU A 245 4.84 13.86 10.83
CA LEU A 245 5.10 13.82 9.40
C LEU A 245 6.32 12.93 9.15
N MET A 246 6.21 11.98 8.26
CA MET A 246 7.35 11.16 7.86
C MET A 246 8.37 12.09 7.20
N GLU A 247 9.58 12.12 7.75
CA GLU A 247 10.74 12.51 6.96
C GLU A 247 10.97 11.39 5.94
N ASP A 248 11.30 11.74 4.70
CA ASP A 248 11.59 10.78 3.62
C ASP A 248 12.91 10.00 3.91
N ASN A 249 12.92 9.23 4.98
CA ASN A 249 14.00 8.32 5.33
C ASN A 249 13.59 6.90 4.92
N PHE A 250 14.11 6.46 3.78
CA PHE A 250 13.94 5.12 3.21
C PHE A 250 14.76 4.02 3.93
N ASP A 251 15.18 4.25 5.18
CA ASP A 251 16.02 3.32 5.93
C ASP A 251 15.36 2.85 7.23
N ASP A 252 14.23 2.13 7.13
CA ASP A 252 13.79 1.27 8.22
C ASP A 252 13.44 -0.12 7.64
N GLU A 253 14.28 -1.11 7.96
CA GLU A 253 14.02 -2.52 7.69
C GLU A 253 12.66 -2.91 8.27
N LEU A 254 11.69 -3.18 7.40
CA LEU A 254 10.38 -3.72 7.74
C LEU A 254 10.56 -5.13 8.33
N LYS A 255 10.64 -5.24 9.65
CA LYS A 255 10.55 -6.53 10.34
C LYS A 255 9.12 -7.05 10.24
N VAL A 256 8.90 -7.93 9.31
CA VAL A 256 7.61 -8.63 9.11
C VAL A 256 7.40 -9.62 10.25
N LYS A 257 6.33 -9.43 11.05
CA LYS A 257 5.89 -10.40 12.05
C LYS A 257 5.36 -11.67 11.35
N GLY A 258 5.95 -12.81 11.65
CA GLY A 258 5.57 -14.13 11.11
C GLY A 258 6.75 -14.91 10.53
N ASP A 259 7.95 -14.35 10.60
CA ASP A 259 9.15 -15.07 10.25
C ASP A 259 9.49 -16.03 11.40
N PHE A 260 9.37 -17.34 11.11
CA PHE A 260 10.02 -18.34 11.95
C PHE A 260 11.52 -18.01 11.92
N ASN A 261 12.11 -17.80 13.09
CA ASN A 261 13.55 -17.59 13.22
C ASN A 261 14.26 -18.91 12.92
N CYS A 262 14.24 -19.31 11.64
CA CYS A 262 14.84 -20.57 11.18
C CYS A 262 16.31 -20.35 10.84
N ASP A 263 17.07 -21.43 10.75
CA ASP A 263 18.45 -21.38 10.26
C ASP A 263 18.45 -21.00 8.76
N GLU A 264 18.76 -19.76 8.45
CA GLU A 264 18.78 -19.22 7.08
C GLU A 264 19.80 -19.94 6.20
N ILE A 265 20.92 -20.38 6.76
CA ILE A 265 21.95 -21.12 6.01
C ILE A 265 21.41 -22.48 5.59
N LEU A 266 20.71 -23.16 6.50
CA LEU A 266 20.08 -24.45 6.19
C LEU A 266 18.91 -24.26 5.23
N PHE A 267 18.08 -23.24 5.42
CA PHE A 267 17.01 -22.91 4.49
C PHE A 267 17.51 -22.73 3.06
N ASP A 268 18.57 -21.95 2.86
CA ASP A 268 19.17 -21.73 1.53
C ASP A 268 19.71 -23.03 0.92
N LYS A 269 20.33 -23.91 1.72
CA LYS A 269 20.78 -25.23 1.27
C LYS A 269 19.62 -26.12 0.85
N LEU A 270 18.55 -26.18 1.66
CA LEU A 270 17.35 -26.95 1.33
C LEU A 270 16.67 -26.42 0.07
N ARG A 271 16.62 -25.11 -0.12
CA ARG A 271 16.08 -24.45 -1.30
C ARG A 271 16.92 -24.73 -2.56
N ALA A 272 18.24 -24.75 -2.42
CA ALA A 272 19.14 -25.13 -3.52
C ALA A 272 18.96 -26.60 -3.91
N LEU A 273 18.81 -27.49 -2.93
CA LEU A 273 18.54 -28.91 -3.17
C LEU A 273 17.18 -29.10 -3.87
N GLN A 274 16.14 -28.45 -3.39
CA GLN A 274 14.81 -28.45 -4.01
C GLN A 274 14.87 -28.05 -5.49
N LYS A 275 15.54 -26.92 -5.80
CA LYS A 275 15.73 -26.47 -7.20
C LYS A 275 16.44 -27.51 -8.07
N LYS A 276 17.50 -28.14 -7.55
CA LYS A 276 18.24 -29.18 -8.26
C LYS A 276 17.38 -30.41 -8.59
N ILE A 277 16.53 -30.84 -7.64
CA ILE A 277 15.61 -31.97 -7.87
C ILE A 277 14.52 -31.56 -8.87
N ALA A 278 13.95 -30.36 -8.71
CA ALA A 278 12.93 -29.82 -9.61
C ALA A 278 13.41 -29.72 -11.06
N GLU A 279 14.68 -29.32 -11.26
CA GLU A 279 15.31 -29.27 -12.57
C GLU A 279 15.43 -30.65 -13.22
N LYS A 280 15.88 -31.66 -12.46
CA LYS A 280 15.99 -33.05 -12.96
C LYS A 280 14.64 -33.62 -13.40
N LEU A 281 13.58 -33.29 -12.65
CA LEU A 281 12.23 -33.76 -12.90
C LEU A 281 11.43 -32.87 -13.87
N ASN A 282 11.97 -31.71 -14.25
CA ASN A 282 11.32 -30.70 -15.08
C ASN A 282 9.96 -30.21 -14.52
N ILE A 283 9.86 -30.10 -13.20
CA ILE A 283 8.68 -29.62 -12.46
C ILE A 283 8.98 -28.30 -11.73
N PRO A 284 7.94 -27.52 -11.34
CA PRO A 284 8.15 -26.36 -10.48
C PRO A 284 8.67 -26.76 -9.10
N PRO A 285 9.63 -26.01 -8.49
CA PRO A 285 10.20 -26.35 -7.18
C PRO A 285 9.18 -26.50 -6.06
N PHE A 286 8.17 -25.65 -6.00
CA PHE A 286 7.12 -25.67 -4.97
C PHE A 286 6.25 -26.96 -5.00
N VAL A 287 6.27 -27.73 -6.08
CA VAL A 287 5.58 -29.04 -6.16
C VAL A 287 6.26 -30.08 -5.27
N ILE A 288 7.58 -29.98 -5.09
CA ILE A 288 8.35 -30.85 -4.20
C ILE A 288 7.98 -30.55 -2.76
N PHE A 289 8.38 -29.38 -2.26
CA PHE A 289 7.99 -28.84 -0.96
C PHE A 289 7.73 -27.32 -1.12
N SER A 290 6.83 -26.76 -0.30
CA SER A 290 6.59 -25.31 -0.26
C SER A 290 7.72 -24.62 0.51
N ASP A 291 7.85 -23.29 0.37
CA ASP A 291 8.79 -22.51 1.18
C ASP A 291 8.46 -22.61 2.68
N VAL A 292 7.17 -22.77 3.05
CA VAL A 292 6.74 -23.08 4.44
C VAL A 292 7.38 -24.37 4.90
N SER A 293 7.27 -25.45 4.11
CA SER A 293 7.87 -26.74 4.46
C SER A 293 9.38 -26.64 4.65
N LEU A 294 10.08 -25.90 3.78
CA LEU A 294 11.52 -25.71 3.89
C LEU A 294 11.92 -24.89 5.13
N ARG A 295 11.13 -23.86 5.49
CA ARG A 295 11.37 -23.09 6.70
C ARG A 295 11.12 -23.91 7.97
N GLU A 296 10.07 -24.70 8.00
CA GLU A 296 9.82 -25.64 9.10
C GLU A 296 10.92 -26.70 9.20
N MET A 297 11.43 -27.24 8.09
CA MET A 297 12.59 -28.14 8.09
C MET A 297 13.83 -27.46 8.68
N ALA A 298 14.09 -26.20 8.32
CA ALA A 298 15.21 -25.42 8.84
C ALA A 298 15.02 -24.96 10.31
N TYR A 299 13.82 -25.06 10.83
CA TYR A 299 13.51 -24.76 12.23
C TYR A 299 13.50 -26.00 13.13
N TYR A 300 12.83 -27.09 12.69
CA TYR A 300 12.65 -28.32 13.50
C TYR A 300 13.75 -29.38 13.29
N PHE A 301 14.59 -29.22 12.25
CA PHE A 301 15.68 -30.16 11.92
C PHE A 301 15.23 -31.63 11.88
N PRO A 302 14.23 -32.02 11.07
CA PRO A 302 13.75 -33.38 11.02
C PRO A 302 14.86 -34.33 10.53
N VAL A 303 15.16 -35.37 11.31
CA VAL A 303 16.26 -36.31 11.05
C VAL A 303 15.78 -37.70 10.60
N ASP A 304 14.48 -37.96 10.70
CA ASP A 304 13.87 -39.22 10.33
C ASP A 304 12.50 -39.01 9.66
N GLU A 305 11.95 -40.10 9.10
CA GLU A 305 10.65 -40.05 8.40
C GLU A 305 9.49 -39.57 9.28
N ASN A 306 9.47 -39.96 10.56
CA ASN A 306 8.40 -39.62 11.48
C ASN A 306 8.41 -38.11 11.84
N SER A 307 9.59 -37.54 12.05
CA SER A 307 9.74 -36.11 12.30
C SER A 307 9.46 -35.29 11.02
N PHE A 308 9.81 -35.85 9.86
CA PHE A 308 9.56 -35.20 8.58
C PHE A 308 8.08 -35.14 8.21
N LEU A 309 7.31 -36.18 8.53
CA LEU A 309 5.84 -36.21 8.37
C LEU A 309 5.09 -35.15 9.18
N LYS A 310 5.72 -34.57 10.21
CA LYS A 310 5.15 -33.47 11.00
C LYS A 310 5.30 -32.11 10.33
N ILE A 311 6.10 -32.01 9.28
CA ILE A 311 6.32 -30.79 8.52
C ILE A 311 5.09 -30.48 7.64
N THR A 312 4.62 -29.25 7.69
CA THR A 312 3.48 -28.80 6.88
C THR A 312 3.73 -29.06 5.38
N GLY A 313 2.82 -29.74 4.73
CA GLY A 313 2.92 -30.08 3.30
C GLY A 313 3.88 -31.23 2.96
N ALA A 314 4.45 -31.92 3.97
CA ALA A 314 5.23 -33.14 3.81
C ALA A 314 4.37 -34.38 4.02
N GLY A 315 3.39 -34.62 3.13
CA GLY A 315 2.55 -35.82 3.18
C GLY A 315 3.34 -37.11 2.82
N GLU A 316 2.82 -38.27 3.23
CA GLU A 316 3.48 -39.59 3.07
C GLU A 316 4.05 -39.86 1.67
N GLN A 317 3.32 -39.51 0.61
CA GLN A 317 3.77 -39.68 -0.78
C GLN A 317 5.00 -38.84 -1.10
N LYS A 318 5.02 -37.57 -0.67
CA LYS A 318 6.16 -36.67 -0.89
C LYS A 318 7.38 -37.08 -0.09
N VAL A 319 7.16 -37.53 1.15
CA VAL A 319 8.23 -38.02 2.02
C VAL A 319 8.87 -39.30 1.44
N LYS A 320 8.08 -40.24 0.94
CA LYS A 320 8.61 -41.46 0.24
C LYS A 320 9.42 -41.13 -1.01
N ILE A 321 9.00 -40.11 -1.78
CA ILE A 321 9.66 -39.80 -3.05
C ILE A 321 10.91 -38.92 -2.83
N PHE A 322 10.82 -37.91 -1.98
CA PHE A 322 11.81 -36.85 -1.85
C PHE A 322 12.50 -36.84 -0.47
N GLY A 323 11.86 -37.33 0.61
CA GLY A 323 12.33 -37.17 1.97
C GLY A 323 13.77 -37.61 2.19
N ASN A 324 14.18 -38.73 1.64
CA ASN A 324 15.54 -39.27 1.79
C ASN A 324 16.66 -38.31 1.32
N GLU A 325 16.38 -37.42 0.36
CA GLU A 325 17.34 -36.42 -0.09
C GLU A 325 17.46 -35.22 0.84
N PHE A 326 16.42 -34.96 1.66
CA PHE A 326 16.34 -33.81 2.53
C PHE A 326 16.81 -34.07 3.98
N TYR A 327 16.62 -35.28 4.54
CA TYR A 327 17.02 -35.56 5.93
C TYR A 327 18.30 -36.40 6.07
N ARG A 328 18.90 -36.89 4.99
CA ARG A 328 20.16 -37.63 5.01
C ARG A 328 21.43 -36.80 4.74
N LYS A 329 21.32 -35.52 4.60
CA LYS A 329 22.43 -34.56 4.40
C LYS A 329 22.52 -33.56 5.51
#